data_4490965c3c98a59ca65cf1cc6788b175
#
_entry.id   4490965c3c98a59ca65cf1cc6788b175
#
_cell.length_a   1.000
_cell.length_b   1.000
_cell.length_c   1.000
_cell.angle_alpha   90.00
_cell.angle_beta   90.00
_cell.angle_gamma   90.00
#
_symmetry.space_group_name_H-M   'P 1'
#
loop_
_entity.id
_entity.type
_entity.pdbx_description
1 polymer ?
#
loop_
_entity_poly.entity_id
_entity_poly.type
_entity_poly.pdbx_seq_one_letter_code
_entity_poly.pdbx_strand_id
1 'polypeptide(L)'
;MSVVYWVHYMAKGYATRRYQLTINNPQEHGYDHNVIKAALEKGAKLLYWCMADEVGQEETYHIHLFLVYENPVMFTTLKNKFPTAHIEVPQWGKNSENYAYIRKEGAKYNKDANGHYKYTDSKGKVHEGINYSDTFEESGSLPPDSKQGDRNDLRTLYALIASGADNAQILGEHPEYLRDISHIDRTRQTILEEKYRNVFRQMTVTYIFGPTGTGKTRSVKEGCGYSNCYAVSDYHHPFDGYRGQKVMLFDEFHSSLPLNSMLQYLDGYPLELPCRYANKQACYTEAYIISNLPLEKQYVSEQHEKPEAWDALLRRINCVRVFDLDGSHKDYTVHEYFHPCTTPTFEQIEIDDLSLIHISEPTR
;
A
#
# COMPACT_ATOMS: atom_id res chain seq x y z
N MET A 1 2.32 27.18 -44.95
CA MET A 1 1.27 26.85 -44.00
C MET A 1 1.92 26.03 -42.90
N SER A 2 2.24 26.33 -41.72
CA SER A 2 2.02 27.56 -41.03
C SER A 2 2.26 27.38 -39.52
N VAL A 3 3.20 28.08 -39.03
CA VAL A 3 3.47 28.27 -37.61
C VAL A 3 2.24 28.88 -36.90
N VAL A 4 1.45 29.70 -37.60
CA VAL A 4 0.26 30.39 -37.07
C VAL A 4 -0.90 29.42 -36.72
N TYR A 5 -1.08 28.31 -37.44
CA TYR A 5 -2.12 27.31 -37.12
C TYR A 5 -1.81 26.49 -35.85
N TRP A 6 -0.55 26.24 -35.58
CA TRP A 6 -0.13 25.51 -34.36
C TRP A 6 -0.32 26.32 -33.08
N VAL A 7 -0.02 27.64 -33.14
CA VAL A 7 -0.23 28.54 -31.99
C VAL A 7 -1.72 28.68 -31.62
N HIS A 8 -2.61 28.64 -32.62
CA HIS A 8 -4.06 28.76 -32.40
C HIS A 8 -4.71 27.47 -31.83
N TYR A 9 -4.17 26.29 -32.16
CA TYR A 9 -4.66 25.02 -31.67
C TYR A 9 -4.18 24.75 -30.24
N MET A 10 -2.98 25.21 -29.86
CA MET A 10 -2.43 25.13 -28.50
C MET A 10 -3.10 26.10 -27.51
N ALA A 11 -3.80 27.12 -27.96
CA ALA A 11 -4.39 28.17 -27.12
C ALA A 11 -5.64 27.73 -26.34
N LYS A 12 -6.25 26.57 -26.65
CA LYS A 12 -7.45 26.08 -25.96
C LYS A 12 -7.17 24.75 -25.23
N GLY A 13 -6.67 24.88 -23.99
CA GLY A 13 -6.76 23.78 -23.04
C GLY A 13 -5.56 22.80 -22.96
N TYR A 14 -4.41 23.16 -23.56
CA TYR A 14 -3.22 22.30 -23.42
C TYR A 14 -2.48 22.57 -22.11
N ALA A 15 -2.29 21.54 -21.30
CA ALA A 15 -1.53 21.57 -20.06
C ALA A 15 -0.45 20.49 -20.09
N THR A 16 0.75 20.84 -19.63
CA THR A 16 1.87 19.90 -19.50
C THR A 16 2.70 20.21 -18.25
N ARG A 17 3.50 19.24 -17.82
CA ARG A 17 4.45 19.44 -16.73
C ARG A 17 5.77 20.03 -17.18
N ARG A 18 6.07 20.06 -18.49
CA ARG A 18 7.36 20.47 -19.00
C ARG A 18 7.21 21.57 -20.04
N TYR A 19 8.03 22.61 -19.90
CA TYR A 19 8.09 23.73 -20.84
C TYR A 19 9.53 24.16 -21.10
N GLN A 20 9.83 24.52 -22.35
CA GLN A 20 11.00 25.32 -22.71
C GLN A 20 10.56 26.72 -23.07
N LEU A 21 11.29 27.70 -22.60
CA LEU A 21 11.04 29.11 -22.93
C LEU A 21 12.31 29.73 -23.52
N THR A 22 12.13 30.62 -24.49
CA THR A 22 13.18 31.47 -25.01
C THR A 22 12.70 32.91 -24.91
N ILE A 23 13.42 33.73 -24.15
CA ILE A 23 13.15 35.17 -24.02
C ILE A 23 14.20 35.94 -24.81
N ASN A 24 13.84 36.41 -25.96
CA ASN A 24 14.71 37.20 -26.81
C ASN A 24 14.81 38.64 -26.28
N ASN A 25 15.98 39.24 -26.35
CA ASN A 25 16.26 40.62 -25.89
C ASN A 25 15.66 40.91 -24.52
N PRO A 26 15.98 40.09 -23.50
CA PRO A 26 15.28 40.12 -22.21
C PRO A 26 15.28 41.50 -21.56
N GLN A 27 16.35 42.27 -21.71
CA GLN A 27 16.48 43.60 -21.12
C GLN A 27 15.47 44.60 -21.72
N GLU A 28 15.17 44.50 -23.01
CA GLU A 28 14.15 45.36 -23.69
C GLU A 28 12.76 45.11 -23.14
N HIS A 29 12.54 43.94 -22.58
CA HIS A 29 11.26 43.53 -22.02
C HIS A 29 11.24 43.53 -20.47
N GLY A 30 12.26 44.06 -19.85
CA GLY A 30 12.37 44.15 -18.39
C GLY A 30 12.64 42.82 -17.67
N TYR A 31 13.22 41.83 -18.36
CA TYR A 31 13.62 40.56 -17.79
C TYR A 31 15.13 40.54 -17.49
N ASP A 32 15.45 40.11 -16.30
CA ASP A 32 16.72 39.56 -15.88
C ASP A 32 16.51 38.28 -15.11
N HIS A 33 17.56 37.59 -14.67
CA HIS A 33 17.48 36.37 -13.94
C HIS A 33 16.69 36.51 -12.60
N ASN A 34 16.79 37.65 -11.90
CA ASN A 34 16.09 37.89 -10.64
C ASN A 34 14.60 38.08 -10.84
N VAL A 35 14.22 38.83 -11.89
CA VAL A 35 12.79 38.99 -12.27
C VAL A 35 12.18 37.67 -12.67
N ILE A 36 12.91 36.87 -13.46
CA ILE A 36 12.46 35.51 -13.85
C ILE A 36 12.30 34.64 -12.62
N LYS A 37 13.28 34.56 -11.70
CA LYS A 37 13.19 33.79 -10.45
C LYS A 37 11.99 34.20 -9.62
N ALA A 38 11.80 35.49 -9.39
CA ALA A 38 10.66 36.01 -8.63
C ALA A 38 9.30 35.67 -9.29
N ALA A 39 9.27 35.59 -10.63
CA ALA A 39 8.08 35.15 -11.34
C ALA A 39 7.85 33.63 -11.19
N LEU A 40 8.91 32.81 -11.20
CA LEU A 40 8.83 31.35 -11.05
C LEU A 40 8.38 30.92 -9.64
N GLU A 41 8.74 31.68 -8.60
CA GLU A 41 8.30 31.42 -7.22
C GLU A 41 6.80 31.58 -7.00
N LYS A 42 6.11 32.28 -7.90
CA LYS A 42 4.66 32.54 -7.78
C LYS A 42 3.85 31.51 -8.60
N GLY A 43 2.89 30.85 -7.96
CA GLY A 43 1.91 30.01 -8.64
C GLY A 43 2.18 28.51 -8.50
N ALA A 44 2.08 27.75 -9.58
CA ALA A 44 2.18 26.30 -9.55
C ALA A 44 3.58 25.84 -9.11
N LYS A 45 3.61 24.77 -8.29
CA LYS A 45 4.84 24.22 -7.71
C LYS A 45 5.75 23.64 -8.79
N LEU A 46 6.98 24.16 -8.88
CA LEU A 46 8.06 23.65 -9.70
C LEU A 46 8.83 22.56 -8.94
N LEU A 47 9.12 21.46 -9.61
CA LEU A 47 10.06 20.43 -9.14
C LEU A 47 11.49 20.81 -9.51
N TYR A 48 11.64 21.45 -10.68
CA TYR A 48 12.93 21.83 -11.20
C TYR A 48 12.80 22.97 -12.23
N TRP A 49 13.76 23.85 -12.26
CA TRP A 49 14.01 24.78 -13.35
C TRP A 49 15.50 25.04 -13.53
N CYS A 50 15.89 25.31 -14.79
CA CYS A 50 17.20 25.85 -15.10
C CYS A 50 17.11 26.89 -16.20
N MET A 51 18.08 27.81 -16.24
CA MET A 51 18.21 28.84 -17.28
C MET A 51 19.67 29.18 -17.57
N ALA A 52 19.95 29.65 -18.75
CA ALA A 52 21.24 30.15 -19.17
C ALA A 52 21.08 31.19 -20.29
N ASP A 53 22.05 32.10 -20.35
CA ASP A 53 22.12 33.10 -21.39
C ASP A 53 22.81 32.56 -22.65
N GLU A 54 22.37 33.05 -23.79
CA GLU A 54 22.87 32.62 -25.07
C GLU A 54 22.82 33.73 -26.10
N VAL A 55 23.79 33.80 -26.98
CA VAL A 55 23.73 34.60 -28.23
C VAL A 55 23.68 33.63 -29.39
N GLY A 56 22.57 33.70 -30.14
CA GLY A 56 22.34 32.84 -31.30
C GLY A 56 23.02 33.32 -32.56
N GLN A 57 22.79 32.60 -33.65
CA GLN A 57 23.42 32.82 -34.96
C GLN A 57 23.14 34.24 -35.57
N GLU A 58 22.02 34.86 -35.17
CA GLU A 58 21.63 36.23 -35.62
C GLU A 58 22.09 37.30 -34.62
N GLU A 59 23.08 37.02 -33.80
CA GLU A 59 23.59 37.89 -32.72
C GLU A 59 22.54 38.37 -31.72
N THR A 60 21.39 37.66 -31.69
CA THR A 60 20.32 37.99 -30.76
C THR A 60 20.61 37.38 -29.40
N TYR A 61 20.71 38.23 -28.38
CA TYR A 61 20.83 37.78 -26.97
C TYR A 61 19.51 37.29 -26.48
N HIS A 62 19.51 36.11 -25.83
CA HIS A 62 18.31 35.51 -25.26
C HIS A 62 18.60 34.64 -24.03
N ILE A 63 17.58 34.46 -23.21
CA ILE A 63 17.60 33.55 -22.07
C ILE A 63 16.79 32.32 -22.43
N HIS A 64 17.41 31.14 -22.30
CA HIS A 64 16.73 29.86 -22.38
C HIS A 64 16.35 29.38 -21.00
N LEU A 65 15.11 28.84 -20.83
CA LEU A 65 14.65 28.24 -19.61
C LEU A 65 14.09 26.84 -19.88
N PHE A 66 14.31 25.94 -18.94
CA PHE A 66 13.61 24.65 -18.89
C PHE A 66 12.90 24.52 -17.54
N LEU A 67 11.59 24.21 -17.58
CA LEU A 67 10.72 24.17 -16.42
C LEU A 67 10.08 22.79 -16.30
N VAL A 68 10.08 22.21 -15.08
CA VAL A 68 9.40 20.96 -14.74
C VAL A 68 8.49 21.19 -13.54
N TYR A 69 7.19 21.10 -13.75
CA TYR A 69 6.16 21.27 -12.73
C TYR A 69 5.76 19.94 -12.08
N GLU A 70 5.31 20.00 -10.83
CA GLU A 70 4.74 18.86 -10.12
C GLU A 70 3.42 18.39 -10.78
N ASN A 71 2.56 19.33 -11.16
CA ASN A 71 1.30 19.08 -11.84
C ASN A 71 1.27 19.78 -13.20
N PRO A 72 0.44 19.32 -14.17
CA PRO A 72 0.31 20.00 -15.46
C PRO A 72 -0.15 21.44 -15.30
N VAL A 73 0.52 22.36 -15.97
CA VAL A 73 0.20 23.80 -16.00
C VAL A 73 -0.29 24.16 -17.41
N MET A 74 -1.30 25.02 -17.48
CA MET A 74 -1.83 25.50 -18.76
C MET A 74 -0.83 26.38 -19.47
N PHE A 75 -0.71 26.20 -20.78
CA PHE A 75 0.12 27.07 -21.65
C PHE A 75 -0.21 28.56 -21.47
N THR A 76 -1.49 28.90 -21.36
CA THR A 76 -1.96 30.27 -21.15
C THR A 76 -1.46 30.90 -19.85
N THR A 77 -1.31 30.09 -18.79
CA THR A 77 -0.76 30.53 -17.50
C THR A 77 0.69 31.02 -17.67
N LEU A 78 1.52 30.24 -18.39
CA LEU A 78 2.89 30.63 -18.65
C LEU A 78 2.95 31.83 -19.60
N LYS A 79 2.11 31.85 -20.63
CA LYS A 79 2.07 32.97 -21.58
C LYS A 79 1.67 34.29 -20.92
N ASN A 80 0.77 34.24 -19.95
CA ASN A 80 0.42 35.42 -19.14
C ASN A 80 1.58 35.85 -18.22
N LYS A 81 2.37 34.87 -17.70
CA LYS A 81 3.52 35.14 -16.83
C LYS A 81 4.72 35.71 -17.63
N PHE A 82 4.95 35.19 -18.82
CA PHE A 82 6.03 35.57 -19.73
C PHE A 82 5.47 35.91 -21.11
N PRO A 83 4.82 37.08 -21.27
CA PRO A 83 4.07 37.41 -22.50
C PRO A 83 4.94 37.51 -23.76
N THR A 84 6.20 37.91 -23.64
CA THR A 84 7.12 38.04 -24.79
C THR A 84 7.90 36.76 -25.07
N ALA A 85 7.92 35.79 -24.14
CA ALA A 85 8.65 34.53 -24.32
C ALA A 85 8.07 33.68 -25.46
N HIS A 86 8.93 33.09 -26.24
CA HIS A 86 8.61 31.94 -27.07
C HIS A 86 8.53 30.72 -26.17
N ILE A 87 7.37 30.05 -26.15
CA ILE A 87 7.11 28.92 -25.26
C ILE A 87 6.92 27.67 -26.09
N GLU A 88 7.74 26.69 -25.85
CA GLU A 88 7.65 25.35 -26.46
C GLU A 88 7.29 24.31 -25.47
N VAL A 89 6.51 23.33 -25.94
CA VAL A 89 6.25 22.11 -25.20
C VAL A 89 7.19 21.05 -25.72
N PRO A 90 8.14 20.55 -24.92
CA PRO A 90 9.03 19.49 -25.35
C PRO A 90 8.24 18.19 -25.46
N GLN A 91 7.63 17.97 -26.64
CA GLN A 91 6.86 16.75 -26.94
C GLN A 91 7.75 15.51 -26.97
N TRP A 92 9.02 15.70 -27.35
CA TRP A 92 10.03 14.68 -27.53
C TRP A 92 11.28 15.08 -26.74
N GLY A 93 11.95 14.12 -26.17
CA GLY A 93 13.19 14.34 -25.42
C GLY A 93 13.03 14.09 -23.92
N LYS A 94 14.14 13.66 -23.36
CA LYS A 94 14.28 13.36 -21.93
C LYS A 94 14.54 14.65 -21.16
N ASN A 95 14.35 14.61 -19.83
CA ASN A 95 14.73 15.72 -18.97
C ASN A 95 16.23 16.01 -19.07
N SER A 96 17.07 14.97 -19.12
CA SER A 96 18.51 15.09 -19.34
C SER A 96 18.88 15.75 -20.67
N GLU A 97 18.13 15.48 -21.73
CA GLU A 97 18.38 16.10 -23.05
C GLU A 97 18.00 17.59 -23.05
N ASN A 98 16.89 17.96 -22.38
CA ASN A 98 16.50 19.36 -22.21
C ASN A 98 17.50 20.13 -21.34
N TYR A 99 17.96 19.51 -20.26
CA TYR A 99 19.02 20.05 -19.41
C TYR A 99 20.32 20.30 -20.20
N ALA A 100 20.78 19.27 -20.95
CA ALA A 100 21.95 19.38 -21.80
C ALA A 100 21.80 20.46 -22.89
N TYR A 101 20.55 20.66 -23.41
CA TYR A 101 20.25 21.71 -24.38
C TYR A 101 20.47 23.12 -23.79
N ILE A 102 19.98 23.38 -22.56
CA ILE A 102 20.16 24.69 -21.92
C ILE A 102 21.65 25.01 -21.71
N ARG A 103 22.45 24.01 -21.36
CA ARG A 103 23.90 24.17 -21.12
C ARG A 103 24.77 24.00 -22.35
N LYS A 104 24.18 23.55 -23.45
CA LYS A 104 24.89 23.12 -24.67
C LYS A 104 26.02 22.14 -24.33
N GLU A 105 25.71 21.18 -23.47
CA GLU A 105 26.64 20.14 -23.03
C GLU A 105 26.46 18.82 -23.78
N GLY A 106 27.58 18.04 -23.84
CA GLY A 106 27.64 16.77 -24.53
C GLY A 106 28.18 16.84 -25.95
N ALA A 107 28.59 15.69 -26.48
CA ALA A 107 29.27 15.57 -27.79
C ALA A 107 28.46 16.16 -28.96
N LYS A 108 27.13 16.21 -28.84
CA LYS A 108 26.24 16.77 -29.87
C LYS A 108 26.50 18.26 -30.14
N TYR A 109 26.82 19.03 -29.10
CA TYR A 109 26.87 20.50 -29.18
C TYR A 109 28.26 21.04 -29.56
N ASN A 110 29.30 20.22 -29.50
CA ASN A 110 30.67 20.60 -29.88
C ASN A 110 31.08 21.97 -29.33
N LYS A 111 30.84 22.20 -28.01
CA LYS A 111 31.07 23.49 -27.34
C LYS A 111 32.52 23.61 -26.92
N ASP A 112 33.14 24.77 -27.23
CA ASP A 112 34.51 25.07 -26.82
C ASP A 112 34.59 25.74 -25.43
N ALA A 113 35.82 26.03 -24.99
CA ALA A 113 36.08 26.64 -23.68
C ALA A 113 35.56 28.09 -23.57
N ASN A 114 35.31 28.77 -24.66
CA ASN A 114 34.78 30.15 -24.74
C ASN A 114 33.26 30.17 -24.87
N GLY A 115 32.61 28.99 -24.83
CA GLY A 115 31.15 28.88 -24.95
C GLY A 115 30.62 28.82 -26.39
N HIS A 116 31.46 28.90 -27.42
CA HIS A 116 31.00 28.73 -28.77
C HIS A 116 30.54 27.28 -29.00
N TYR A 117 29.33 27.11 -29.53
CA TYR A 117 28.78 25.82 -29.87
C TYR A 117 28.33 25.72 -31.29
N LYS A 118 28.30 24.50 -31.84
CA LYS A 118 27.74 24.19 -33.16
C LYS A 118 27.12 22.82 -33.15
N TYR A 119 25.86 22.69 -33.53
CA TYR A 119 25.19 21.40 -33.69
C TYR A 119 24.23 21.42 -34.89
N THR A 120 23.92 20.22 -35.40
CA THR A 120 22.91 20.00 -36.42
C THR A 120 21.69 19.35 -35.79
N ASP A 121 20.51 19.94 -36.02
CA ASP A 121 19.26 19.35 -35.53
C ASP A 121 18.80 18.15 -36.39
N SER A 122 17.72 17.50 -35.96
CA SER A 122 17.15 16.34 -36.63
C SER A 122 16.60 16.63 -38.04
N LYS A 123 16.42 17.92 -38.39
CA LYS A 123 15.99 18.38 -39.72
C LYS A 123 17.16 18.78 -40.61
N GLY A 124 18.39 18.62 -40.18
CA GLY A 124 19.60 18.97 -40.90
C GLY A 124 19.97 20.46 -40.82
N LYS A 125 19.27 21.28 -40.02
CA LYS A 125 19.60 22.70 -39.82
C LYS A 125 20.78 22.81 -38.84
N VAL A 126 21.78 23.61 -39.23
CA VAL A 126 22.93 23.93 -38.41
C VAL A 126 22.55 25.07 -37.46
N HIS A 127 22.89 24.91 -36.18
CA HIS A 127 22.75 25.94 -35.17
C HIS A 127 24.11 26.23 -34.57
N GLU A 128 24.45 27.52 -34.44
CA GLU A 128 25.70 27.98 -33.83
C GLU A 128 25.46 29.22 -33.00
N GLY A 129 26.33 29.48 -32.03
CA GLY A 129 26.20 30.62 -31.16
C GLY A 129 27.18 30.54 -29.97
N ILE A 130 26.96 31.38 -28.96
CA ILE A 130 27.71 31.41 -27.71
C ILE A 130 26.77 31.19 -26.56
N ASN A 131 27.03 30.14 -25.76
CA ASN A 131 26.31 29.86 -24.54
C ASN A 131 27.19 30.25 -23.33
N TYR A 132 26.70 31.15 -22.51
CA TYR A 132 27.43 31.64 -21.32
C TYR A 132 27.24 30.72 -20.14
N SER A 133 28.21 29.82 -19.91
CA SER A 133 28.14 28.80 -18.85
C SER A 133 28.14 29.37 -17.44
N ASP A 134 28.71 30.57 -17.27
CA ASP A 134 28.78 31.31 -16.01
C ASP A 134 27.44 31.92 -15.58
N THR A 135 26.51 32.09 -16.54
CA THR A 135 25.15 32.56 -16.26
C THR A 135 24.17 31.43 -15.93
N PHE A 136 24.60 30.15 -15.95
CA PHE A 136 23.72 29.03 -15.67
C PHE A 136 23.27 29.05 -14.22
N GLU A 137 21.95 29.04 -14.05
CA GLU A 137 21.29 28.92 -12.74
C GLU A 137 20.26 27.81 -12.77
N GLU A 138 20.13 27.11 -11.63
CA GLU A 138 19.11 26.06 -11.47
C GLU A 138 18.59 26.01 -10.04
N SER A 139 17.41 25.42 -9.84
CA SER A 139 16.83 25.12 -8.54
C SER A 139 15.90 23.94 -8.60
N GLY A 140 15.85 23.21 -7.48
CA GLY A 140 15.08 22.00 -7.32
C GLY A 140 15.87 20.74 -7.68
N SER A 141 15.15 19.63 -7.87
CA SER A 141 15.73 18.34 -8.29
C SER A 141 15.21 17.94 -9.65
N LEU A 142 16.11 17.78 -10.62
CA LEU A 142 15.72 17.33 -11.96
C LEU A 142 15.14 15.91 -11.88
N PRO A 143 13.84 15.71 -12.21
CA PRO A 143 13.27 14.38 -12.20
C PRO A 143 14.02 13.46 -13.17
N PRO A 144 14.24 12.18 -12.80
CA PRO A 144 14.92 11.22 -13.66
C PRO A 144 14.15 11.06 -14.98
N ASP A 145 14.89 10.69 -16.03
CA ASP A 145 14.28 10.38 -17.31
C ASP A 145 13.35 9.18 -17.19
N SER A 146 12.07 9.37 -17.49
CA SER A 146 11.17 8.25 -17.68
C SER A 146 11.53 7.56 -19.01
N LYS A 147 11.75 6.24 -18.95
CA LYS A 147 11.83 5.44 -20.19
C LYS A 147 10.47 5.55 -20.91
N GLN A 148 10.50 5.63 -22.24
CA GLN A 148 9.28 5.63 -23.04
C GLN A 148 8.49 4.35 -22.72
N GLY A 149 7.31 4.48 -22.10
CA GLY A 149 6.52 3.35 -21.59
C GLY A 149 6.62 3.11 -20.06
N ASP A 150 7.49 3.80 -19.34
CA ASP A 150 7.51 3.77 -17.86
C ASP A 150 6.29 4.55 -17.33
N ARG A 151 5.29 3.82 -16.94
CA ARG A 151 4.12 4.36 -16.26
C ARG A 151 4.47 4.52 -14.78
N ASN A 152 4.96 5.71 -14.39
CA ASN A 152 5.25 6.04 -12.99
C ASN A 152 4.00 5.90 -12.09
N ASP A 153 2.81 6.11 -12.68
CA ASP A 153 1.53 5.85 -12.06
C ASP A 153 1.39 4.41 -11.58
N LEU A 154 1.77 3.41 -12.40
CA LEU A 154 1.71 2.00 -12.03
C LEU A 154 2.74 1.62 -10.96
N ARG A 155 3.92 2.24 -10.95
CA ARG A 155 4.92 2.02 -9.89
C ARG A 155 4.43 2.58 -8.56
N THR A 156 3.87 3.79 -8.59
CA THR A 156 3.25 4.41 -7.41
C THR A 156 2.10 3.55 -6.88
N LEU A 157 1.20 3.11 -7.77
CA LEU A 157 0.10 2.22 -7.41
C LEU A 157 0.59 0.91 -6.78
N TYR A 158 1.59 0.26 -7.41
CA TYR A 158 2.18 -0.96 -6.87
C TYR A 158 2.78 -0.74 -5.48
N ALA A 159 3.52 0.37 -5.27
CA ALA A 159 4.10 0.71 -3.97
C ALA A 159 3.04 0.92 -2.89
N LEU A 160 1.92 1.60 -3.22
CA LEU A 160 0.79 1.78 -2.31
C LEU A 160 0.13 0.44 -1.95
N ILE A 161 -0.09 -0.44 -2.93
CA ILE A 161 -0.65 -1.77 -2.68
C ILE A 161 0.30 -2.61 -1.82
N ALA A 162 1.60 -2.59 -2.10
CA ALA A 162 2.63 -3.34 -1.39
C ALA A 162 2.83 -2.85 0.05
N SER A 163 2.63 -1.55 0.32
CA SER A 163 2.66 -0.98 1.67
C SER A 163 1.44 -1.35 2.51
N GLY A 164 0.39 -1.94 1.90
CA GLY A 164 -0.83 -2.35 2.59
C GLY A 164 -1.94 -1.30 2.62
N ALA A 165 -1.80 -0.19 1.87
CA ALA A 165 -2.85 0.82 1.75
C ALA A 165 -4.17 0.18 1.27
N ASP A 166 -5.29 0.51 1.90
CA ASP A 166 -6.60 0.02 1.46
C ASP A 166 -7.10 0.75 0.20
N ASN A 167 -8.17 0.24 -0.42
CA ASN A 167 -8.69 0.83 -1.64
C ASN A 167 -9.22 2.26 -1.44
N ALA A 168 -9.77 2.57 -0.26
CA ALA A 168 -10.28 3.91 0.04
C ALA A 168 -9.13 4.92 0.19
N GLN A 169 -8.02 4.51 0.82
CA GLN A 169 -6.80 5.32 0.91
C GLN A 169 -6.21 5.57 -0.48
N ILE A 170 -6.04 4.50 -1.29
CA ILE A 170 -5.50 4.62 -2.65
C ILE A 170 -6.36 5.56 -3.49
N LEU A 171 -7.69 5.39 -3.48
CA LEU A 171 -8.61 6.22 -4.26
C LEU A 171 -8.77 7.63 -3.70
N GLY A 172 -8.58 7.83 -2.40
CA GLY A 172 -8.59 9.15 -1.78
C GLY A 172 -7.42 10.02 -2.22
N GLU A 173 -6.22 9.42 -2.36
CA GLU A 173 -5.03 10.11 -2.82
C GLU A 173 -4.92 10.15 -4.35
N HIS A 174 -5.43 9.11 -5.04
CA HIS A 174 -5.31 8.87 -6.47
C HIS A 174 -6.65 8.48 -7.11
N PRO A 175 -7.61 9.41 -7.26
CA PRO A 175 -8.93 9.13 -7.85
C PRO A 175 -8.88 8.58 -9.29
N GLU A 176 -7.77 8.81 -10.00
CA GLU A 176 -7.54 8.28 -11.34
C GLU A 176 -7.57 6.75 -11.43
N TYR A 177 -7.31 6.05 -10.32
CA TYR A 177 -7.35 4.57 -10.25
C TYR A 177 -8.74 3.99 -10.00
N LEU A 178 -9.79 4.82 -9.99
CA LEU A 178 -11.17 4.35 -9.78
C LEU A 178 -11.59 3.23 -10.76
N ARG A 179 -11.06 3.26 -11.98
CA ARG A 179 -11.32 2.26 -13.02
C ARG A 179 -10.51 0.97 -12.83
N ASP A 180 -9.49 0.99 -11.98
CA ASP A 180 -8.52 -0.08 -11.80
C ASP A 180 -8.73 -0.88 -10.50
N ILE A 181 -9.86 -0.71 -9.80
CA ILE A 181 -10.14 -1.36 -8.49
C ILE A 181 -9.97 -2.88 -8.57
N SER A 182 -10.46 -3.53 -9.62
CA SER A 182 -10.31 -4.98 -9.79
C SER A 182 -8.86 -5.41 -10.00
N HIS A 183 -8.06 -4.58 -10.66
CA HIS A 183 -6.61 -4.80 -10.83
C HIS A 183 -5.86 -4.60 -9.51
N ILE A 184 -6.25 -3.61 -8.72
CA ILE A 184 -5.71 -3.37 -7.37
C ILE A 184 -5.95 -4.60 -6.49
N ASP A 185 -7.19 -5.09 -6.42
CA ASP A 185 -7.54 -6.27 -5.62
C ASP A 185 -6.78 -7.51 -6.08
N ARG A 186 -6.67 -7.74 -7.38
CA ARG A 186 -5.92 -8.87 -7.94
C ARG A 186 -4.42 -8.76 -7.64
N THR A 187 -3.83 -7.57 -7.79
CA THR A 187 -2.42 -7.33 -7.47
C THR A 187 -2.15 -7.57 -5.99
N ARG A 188 -3.04 -7.13 -5.10
CA ARG A 188 -2.97 -7.38 -3.67
C ARG A 188 -2.96 -8.89 -3.37
N GLN A 189 -3.84 -9.67 -3.99
CA GLN A 189 -3.85 -11.13 -3.84
C GLN A 189 -2.53 -11.75 -4.29
N THR A 190 -2.01 -11.36 -5.45
CA THR A 190 -0.73 -11.86 -5.95
C THR A 190 0.44 -11.59 -4.98
N ILE A 191 0.48 -10.39 -4.39
CA ILE A 191 1.50 -10.04 -3.38
C ILE A 191 1.36 -10.91 -2.12
N LEU A 192 0.13 -11.14 -1.66
CA LEU A 192 -0.15 -12.00 -0.50
C LEU A 192 0.22 -13.46 -0.79
N GLU A 193 -0.12 -13.98 -1.97
CA GLU A 193 0.24 -15.32 -2.42
C GLU A 193 1.76 -15.53 -2.36
N GLU A 194 2.53 -14.65 -2.98
CA GLU A 194 4.00 -14.74 -2.95
C GLU A 194 4.57 -14.65 -1.54
N LYS A 195 4.01 -13.76 -0.71
CA LYS A 195 4.46 -13.56 0.68
C LYS A 195 4.23 -14.79 1.55
N TYR A 196 3.11 -15.50 1.39
CA TYR A 196 2.69 -16.56 2.30
C TYR A 196 2.81 -17.97 1.70
N ARG A 197 3.12 -18.12 0.42
CA ARG A 197 3.25 -19.41 -0.28
C ARG A 197 4.21 -20.38 0.38
N ASN A 198 5.31 -19.88 0.94
CA ASN A 198 6.38 -20.68 1.51
C ASN A 198 6.66 -20.36 2.99
N VAL A 199 5.69 -19.78 3.68
CA VAL A 199 5.87 -19.35 5.07
C VAL A 199 4.96 -20.15 5.98
N PHE A 200 5.55 -20.80 7.00
CA PHE A 200 4.78 -21.39 8.10
C PHE A 200 4.25 -20.25 8.99
N ARG A 201 2.93 -20.15 9.13
CA ARG A 201 2.25 -19.16 9.95
C ARG A 201 2.21 -19.63 11.41
N GLN A 202 2.68 -18.81 12.35
CA GLN A 202 2.49 -19.08 13.76
C GLN A 202 1.02 -18.81 14.10
N MET A 203 0.26 -19.87 14.30
CA MET A 203 -1.17 -19.78 14.54
C MET A 203 -1.49 -19.68 16.03
N THR A 204 -2.42 -18.79 16.36
CA THR A 204 -3.08 -18.72 17.68
C THR A 204 -4.57 -18.99 17.48
N VAL A 205 -5.07 -20.05 18.11
CA VAL A 205 -6.46 -20.48 17.97
C VAL A 205 -7.17 -20.39 19.32
N THR A 206 -8.28 -19.66 19.35
CA THR A 206 -9.11 -19.54 20.56
C THR A 206 -10.52 -20.08 20.28
N TYR A 207 -10.98 -21.02 21.08
CA TYR A 207 -12.36 -21.44 21.11
C TYR A 207 -13.13 -20.58 22.11
N ILE A 208 -14.22 -19.95 21.68
CA ILE A 208 -15.04 -19.07 22.53
C ILE A 208 -16.45 -19.64 22.60
N PHE A 209 -16.93 -19.88 23.81
CA PHE A 209 -18.33 -20.27 23.99
C PHE A 209 -18.98 -19.59 25.18
N GLY A 210 -20.30 -19.65 25.24
CA GLY A 210 -21.13 -19.08 26.30
C GLY A 210 -22.52 -18.72 25.77
N PRO A 211 -23.42 -18.26 26.65
CA PRO A 211 -24.81 -17.93 26.28
C PRO A 211 -24.89 -16.90 25.16
N THR A 212 -26.02 -16.92 24.43
CA THR A 212 -26.29 -15.94 23.39
C THR A 212 -26.44 -14.53 23.99
N GLY A 213 -25.94 -13.52 23.28
CA GLY A 213 -26.06 -12.12 23.72
C GLY A 213 -24.97 -11.63 24.68
N THR A 214 -24.00 -12.47 25.06
CA THR A 214 -22.91 -12.11 26.00
C THR A 214 -21.78 -11.30 25.37
N GLY A 215 -21.84 -10.96 24.07
CA GLY A 215 -20.85 -10.10 23.41
C GLY A 215 -19.62 -10.84 22.86
N LYS A 216 -19.62 -12.17 22.74
CA LYS A 216 -18.50 -12.99 22.26
C LYS A 216 -17.87 -12.44 20.96
N THR A 217 -18.64 -12.34 19.89
CA THR A 217 -18.18 -11.86 18.59
C THR A 217 -17.74 -10.40 18.64
N ARG A 218 -18.46 -9.58 19.40
CA ARG A 218 -18.15 -8.17 19.57
C ARG A 218 -16.81 -7.97 20.26
N SER A 219 -16.52 -8.72 21.32
CA SER A 219 -15.25 -8.63 22.06
C SER A 219 -14.03 -8.90 21.18
N VAL A 220 -14.13 -9.89 20.28
CA VAL A 220 -13.06 -10.20 19.33
C VAL A 220 -12.89 -9.08 18.31
N LYS A 221 -13.99 -8.62 17.68
CA LYS A 221 -13.93 -7.57 16.64
C LYS A 221 -13.44 -6.23 17.20
N GLU A 222 -13.82 -5.87 18.41
CA GLU A 222 -13.33 -4.66 19.08
C GLU A 222 -11.86 -4.78 19.50
N GLY A 223 -11.45 -5.94 19.99
CA GLY A 223 -10.06 -6.19 20.42
C GLY A 223 -9.07 -6.23 19.27
N CYS A 224 -9.43 -6.86 18.14
CA CYS A 224 -8.55 -7.01 16.97
C CYS A 224 -8.70 -5.90 15.93
N GLY A 225 -9.77 -5.10 16.01
CA GLY A 225 -10.17 -4.12 15.01
C GLY A 225 -11.00 -4.72 13.88
N TYR A 226 -12.11 -4.07 13.54
CA TYR A 226 -13.09 -4.58 12.56
C TYR A 226 -12.49 -4.86 11.17
N SER A 227 -11.57 -4.03 10.70
CA SER A 227 -10.92 -4.17 9.39
C SER A 227 -9.94 -5.34 9.32
N ASN A 228 -9.39 -5.77 10.46
CA ASN A 228 -8.45 -6.88 10.55
C ASN A 228 -9.14 -8.24 10.63
N CYS A 229 -10.45 -8.25 10.86
CA CYS A 229 -11.23 -9.46 11.07
C CYS A 229 -12.01 -9.85 9.82
N TYR A 230 -11.95 -11.11 9.47
CA TYR A 230 -12.88 -11.73 8.51
C TYR A 230 -13.77 -12.71 9.26
N ALA A 231 -15.08 -12.49 9.24
CA ALA A 231 -16.05 -13.39 9.84
C ALA A 231 -16.69 -14.29 8.77
N VAL A 232 -16.58 -15.58 8.96
CA VAL A 232 -17.28 -16.60 8.19
C VAL A 232 -18.74 -16.62 8.66
N SER A 233 -19.65 -16.18 7.84
CA SER A 233 -21.10 -16.18 8.07
C SER A 233 -21.84 -17.17 7.17
N ASP A 234 -21.24 -17.56 6.05
CA ASP A 234 -21.75 -18.59 5.14
C ASP A 234 -20.76 -19.76 5.07
N TYR A 235 -21.12 -20.88 5.67
CA TYR A 235 -20.29 -22.07 5.67
C TYR A 235 -20.32 -22.89 4.39
N HIS A 236 -21.20 -22.56 3.41
CA HIS A 236 -21.15 -23.15 2.07
C HIS A 236 -20.03 -22.54 1.22
N HIS A 237 -19.77 -21.24 1.39
CA HIS A 237 -18.72 -20.51 0.68
C HIS A 237 -17.89 -19.66 1.66
N PRO A 238 -17.18 -20.32 2.59
CA PRO A 238 -16.69 -19.66 3.79
C PRO A 238 -15.64 -18.57 3.53
N PHE A 239 -14.96 -18.58 2.38
CA PHE A 239 -13.83 -17.68 2.13
C PHE A 239 -14.00 -16.71 0.97
N ASP A 240 -15.18 -16.67 0.33
CA ASP A 240 -15.44 -15.80 -0.83
C ASP A 240 -15.18 -14.30 -0.54
N GLY A 241 -15.49 -13.85 0.66
CA GLY A 241 -15.26 -12.48 1.09
C GLY A 241 -13.89 -12.18 1.69
N TYR A 242 -13.04 -13.20 1.90
CA TYR A 242 -11.72 -13.02 2.52
C TYR A 242 -10.80 -12.18 1.63
N ARG A 243 -10.06 -11.24 2.21
CA ARG A 243 -9.16 -10.30 1.50
C ARG A 243 -7.75 -10.24 2.10
N GLY A 244 -7.35 -11.27 2.86
CA GLY A 244 -6.05 -11.30 3.51
C GLY A 244 -6.03 -10.73 4.94
N GLN A 245 -7.19 -10.65 5.60
CA GLN A 245 -7.29 -10.23 7.00
C GLN A 245 -6.44 -11.14 7.90
N LYS A 246 -5.89 -10.58 8.96
CA LYS A 246 -5.02 -11.30 9.90
C LYS A 246 -5.77 -12.20 10.87
N VAL A 247 -7.04 -11.93 11.09
CA VAL A 247 -7.90 -12.61 12.05
C VAL A 247 -9.06 -13.29 11.32
N MET A 248 -9.21 -14.60 11.53
CA MET A 248 -10.30 -15.41 11.00
C MET A 248 -11.29 -15.73 12.12
N LEU A 249 -12.58 -15.41 11.92
CA LEU A 249 -13.64 -15.75 12.85
C LEU A 249 -14.58 -16.78 12.22
N PHE A 250 -14.68 -17.95 12.82
CA PHE A 250 -15.73 -18.93 12.54
C PHE A 250 -16.88 -18.65 13.51
N ASP A 251 -17.80 -17.78 13.09
CA ASP A 251 -18.88 -17.28 13.95
C ASP A 251 -20.09 -18.23 13.92
N GLU A 252 -20.78 -18.36 15.06
CA GLU A 252 -21.91 -19.30 15.24
C GLU A 252 -21.57 -20.73 14.81
N PHE A 253 -20.41 -21.20 15.18
CA PHE A 253 -19.87 -22.49 14.75
C PHE A 253 -20.54 -23.65 15.47
N HIS A 254 -21.10 -24.60 14.71
CA HIS A 254 -21.77 -25.82 15.21
C HIS A 254 -21.31 -27.02 14.38
N SER A 255 -20.00 -27.31 14.39
CA SER A 255 -19.42 -28.36 13.51
C SER A 255 -19.77 -28.13 12.04
N SER A 256 -19.88 -26.83 11.65
CA SER A 256 -20.42 -26.40 10.35
C SER A 256 -19.51 -26.71 9.16
N LEU A 257 -18.25 -27.05 9.43
CA LEU A 257 -17.28 -27.51 8.43
C LEU A 257 -16.76 -28.90 8.80
N PRO A 258 -16.38 -29.74 7.83
CA PRO A 258 -15.80 -31.05 8.11
C PRO A 258 -14.55 -30.92 9.03
N LEU A 259 -14.39 -31.82 9.99
CA LEU A 259 -13.28 -31.81 10.93
C LEU A 259 -11.90 -31.75 10.22
N ASN A 260 -11.73 -32.56 9.15
CA ASN A 260 -10.47 -32.56 8.39
C ASN A 260 -10.17 -31.20 7.71
N SER A 261 -11.20 -30.46 7.30
CA SER A 261 -11.03 -29.12 6.76
C SER A 261 -10.63 -28.13 7.83
N MET A 262 -11.24 -28.20 9.02
CA MET A 262 -10.86 -27.37 10.15
C MET A 262 -9.42 -27.63 10.60
N LEU A 263 -8.97 -28.88 10.58
CA LEU A 263 -7.56 -29.20 10.88
C LEU A 263 -6.59 -28.45 9.93
N GLN A 264 -6.95 -28.31 8.64
CA GLN A 264 -6.14 -27.58 7.68
C GLN A 264 -6.24 -26.07 7.88
N TYR A 265 -7.45 -25.54 8.14
CA TYR A 265 -7.65 -24.10 8.33
C TYR A 265 -7.01 -23.56 9.61
N LEU A 266 -6.89 -24.38 10.63
CA LEU A 266 -6.26 -24.01 11.92
C LEU A 266 -4.76 -24.32 11.97
N ASP A 267 -4.19 -24.87 10.91
CA ASP A 267 -2.77 -25.16 10.82
C ASP A 267 -1.97 -23.98 10.24
N GLY A 268 -0.67 -23.94 10.56
CA GLY A 268 0.26 -22.92 10.10
C GLY A 268 0.84 -23.13 8.70
N TYR A 269 0.66 -24.30 8.09
CA TYR A 269 1.18 -24.57 6.75
C TYR A 269 0.58 -23.65 5.70
N PRO A 270 1.33 -23.37 4.60
CA PRO A 270 0.77 -22.67 3.45
C PRO A 270 -0.50 -23.34 2.95
N LEU A 271 -1.55 -22.55 2.76
CA LEU A 271 -2.86 -23.10 2.43
C LEU A 271 -3.61 -22.16 1.48
N GLU A 272 -4.14 -22.73 0.41
CA GLU A 272 -5.11 -22.06 -0.46
C GLU A 272 -6.53 -22.32 0.05
N LEU A 273 -7.25 -21.25 0.32
CA LEU A 273 -8.65 -21.28 0.75
C LEU A 273 -9.55 -21.42 -0.47
N PRO A 274 -10.45 -22.41 -0.50
CA PRO A 274 -11.35 -22.64 -1.64
C PRO A 274 -12.37 -21.51 -1.75
N CYS A 275 -12.45 -20.90 -2.93
CA CYS A 275 -13.41 -19.86 -3.29
C CYS A 275 -14.04 -20.16 -4.66
N ARG A 276 -15.22 -19.60 -4.93
CA ARG A 276 -15.99 -19.89 -6.17
C ARG A 276 -15.26 -19.51 -7.46
N TYR A 277 -14.46 -18.44 -7.46
CA TYR A 277 -13.85 -17.92 -8.69
C TYR A 277 -12.33 -18.12 -8.73
N ALA A 278 -11.65 -17.87 -7.64
CA ALA A 278 -10.21 -18.07 -7.52
C ALA A 278 -9.88 -18.33 -6.06
N ASN A 279 -9.09 -19.36 -5.80
CA ASN A 279 -8.58 -19.64 -4.46
C ASN A 279 -7.82 -18.43 -3.91
N LYS A 280 -7.78 -18.31 -2.59
CA LYS A 280 -7.10 -17.23 -1.89
C LYS A 280 -6.08 -17.78 -0.92
N GLN A 281 -4.93 -17.15 -0.84
CA GLN A 281 -3.90 -17.55 0.12
C GLN A 281 -4.33 -17.23 1.54
N ALA A 282 -4.24 -18.21 2.45
CA ALA A 282 -4.44 -18.01 3.87
C ALA A 282 -3.30 -17.13 4.43
N CYS A 283 -3.65 -15.97 4.99
CA CYS A 283 -2.72 -14.98 5.53
C CYS A 283 -2.93 -14.71 7.02
N TYR A 284 -4.04 -15.24 7.60
CA TYR A 284 -4.36 -15.06 9.01
C TYR A 284 -3.41 -15.86 9.89
N THR A 285 -3.14 -15.30 11.06
CA THR A 285 -2.33 -15.90 12.12
C THR A 285 -3.13 -16.13 13.40
N GLU A 286 -4.33 -15.56 13.46
CA GLU A 286 -5.25 -15.74 14.58
C GLU A 286 -6.56 -16.30 14.05
N ALA A 287 -7.10 -17.32 14.76
CA ALA A 287 -8.39 -17.90 14.46
C ALA A 287 -9.24 -17.99 15.72
N TYR A 288 -10.47 -17.55 15.62
CA TYR A 288 -11.46 -17.64 16.68
C TYR A 288 -12.62 -18.52 16.23
N ILE A 289 -12.94 -19.54 17.01
CA ILE A 289 -14.11 -20.39 16.82
C ILE A 289 -15.12 -19.96 17.86
N ILE A 290 -16.20 -19.31 17.44
CA ILE A 290 -17.21 -18.73 18.32
C ILE A 290 -18.47 -19.57 18.25
N SER A 291 -18.94 -20.05 19.40
CA SER A 291 -20.11 -20.90 19.49
C SER A 291 -20.94 -20.61 20.74
N ASN A 292 -22.16 -21.05 20.75
CA ASN A 292 -22.99 -21.17 21.95
C ASN A 292 -22.96 -22.60 22.53
N LEU A 293 -22.23 -23.52 21.88
CA LEU A 293 -22.00 -24.88 22.37
C LEU A 293 -20.64 -24.96 23.06
N PRO A 294 -20.55 -25.68 24.17
CA PRO A 294 -19.28 -26.02 24.78
C PRO A 294 -18.44 -26.92 23.84
N LEU A 295 -17.12 -26.87 23.99
CA LEU A 295 -16.18 -27.52 23.04
C LEU A 295 -16.44 -29.02 22.90
N GLU A 296 -16.75 -29.72 23.98
CA GLU A 296 -17.07 -31.16 23.97
C GLU A 296 -18.36 -31.56 23.25
N LYS A 297 -19.18 -30.58 22.88
CA LYS A 297 -20.38 -30.79 22.06
C LYS A 297 -20.15 -30.60 20.56
N GLN A 298 -18.94 -30.17 20.17
CA GLN A 298 -18.56 -30.10 18.77
C GLN A 298 -18.15 -31.49 18.27
N TYR A 299 -18.48 -31.82 17.03
CA TYR A 299 -18.04 -33.04 16.34
C TYR A 299 -18.29 -34.36 17.12
N VAL A 300 -19.42 -34.48 17.79
CA VAL A 300 -19.73 -35.63 18.67
C VAL A 300 -19.58 -36.98 17.96
N SER A 301 -20.00 -37.08 16.70
CA SER A 301 -19.83 -38.32 15.92
C SER A 301 -18.36 -38.61 15.63
N GLU A 302 -17.64 -37.60 15.21
CA GLU A 302 -16.22 -37.74 14.89
C GLU A 302 -15.34 -38.01 16.11
N GLN A 303 -15.73 -37.55 17.30
CA GLN A 303 -15.04 -37.90 18.55
C GLN A 303 -15.02 -39.39 18.79
N HIS A 304 -16.10 -40.08 18.42
CA HIS A 304 -16.22 -41.56 18.59
C HIS A 304 -15.60 -42.31 17.39
N GLU A 305 -15.83 -41.83 16.17
CA GLU A 305 -15.40 -42.54 14.97
C GLU A 305 -13.92 -42.30 14.63
N LYS A 306 -13.41 -41.11 14.97
CA LYS A 306 -12.05 -40.64 14.62
C LYS A 306 -11.40 -39.88 15.78
N PRO A 307 -11.16 -40.51 16.91
CA PRO A 307 -10.65 -39.84 18.11
C PRO A 307 -9.32 -39.14 17.87
N GLU A 308 -8.44 -39.69 17.01
CA GLU A 308 -7.15 -39.10 16.69
C GLU A 308 -7.31 -37.72 15.95
N ALA A 309 -8.35 -37.57 15.11
CA ALA A 309 -8.64 -36.29 14.42
C ALA A 309 -9.20 -35.26 15.40
N TRP A 310 -10.02 -35.72 16.37
CA TRP A 310 -10.47 -34.87 17.47
C TRP A 310 -9.30 -34.38 18.36
N ASP A 311 -8.41 -35.25 18.76
CA ASP A 311 -7.21 -34.91 19.53
C ASP A 311 -6.31 -33.96 18.73
N ALA A 312 -6.25 -34.10 17.40
CA ALA A 312 -5.52 -33.18 16.53
C ALA A 312 -6.15 -31.79 16.51
N LEU A 313 -7.49 -31.69 16.61
CA LEU A 313 -8.17 -30.39 16.76
C LEU A 313 -7.84 -29.75 18.11
N LEU A 314 -7.96 -30.51 19.19
CA LEU A 314 -7.67 -30.01 20.53
C LEU A 314 -6.24 -29.48 20.68
N ARG A 315 -5.26 -30.13 20.06
CA ARG A 315 -3.86 -29.68 20.06
C ARG A 315 -3.65 -28.33 19.31
N ARG A 316 -4.55 -27.96 18.41
CA ARG A 316 -4.47 -26.68 17.68
C ARG A 316 -5.12 -25.54 18.43
N ILE A 317 -6.00 -25.83 19.39
CA ILE A 317 -6.65 -24.82 20.22
C ILE A 317 -5.69 -24.42 21.35
N ASN A 318 -5.29 -23.18 21.39
CA ASN A 318 -4.39 -22.63 22.40
C ASN A 318 -5.13 -22.20 23.67
N CYS A 319 -6.39 -21.74 23.51
CA CYS A 319 -7.19 -21.17 24.58
C CYS A 319 -8.67 -21.52 24.41
N VAL A 320 -9.32 -21.85 25.50
CA VAL A 320 -10.79 -21.96 25.57
C VAL A 320 -11.30 -20.82 26.44
N ARG A 321 -12.04 -19.90 25.86
CA ARG A 321 -12.63 -18.74 26.54
C ARG A 321 -14.11 -19.00 26.82
N VAL A 322 -14.48 -18.95 28.08
CA VAL A 322 -15.84 -19.19 28.53
C VAL A 322 -16.47 -17.88 28.97
N PHE A 323 -17.58 -17.49 28.32
CA PHE A 323 -18.35 -16.32 28.67
C PHE A 323 -19.50 -16.66 29.63
N ASP A 324 -19.64 -15.85 30.66
CA ASP A 324 -20.77 -15.89 31.60
C ASP A 324 -21.93 -15.00 31.13
N LEU A 325 -23.09 -15.10 31.78
CA LEU A 325 -24.30 -14.34 31.45
C LEU A 325 -24.12 -12.81 31.59
N ASP A 326 -23.24 -12.39 32.48
CA ASP A 326 -22.93 -10.96 32.72
C ASP A 326 -21.95 -10.38 31.71
N GLY A 327 -21.47 -11.20 30.75
CA GLY A 327 -20.47 -10.80 29.74
C GLY A 327 -19.02 -10.89 30.23
N SER A 328 -18.79 -11.28 31.49
CA SER A 328 -17.45 -11.62 31.96
C SER A 328 -16.96 -12.92 31.30
N HIS A 329 -15.66 -13.14 31.24
CA HIS A 329 -15.12 -14.37 30.69
C HIS A 329 -13.90 -14.85 31.46
N LYS A 330 -13.62 -16.13 31.33
CA LYS A 330 -12.42 -16.79 31.83
C LYS A 330 -11.75 -17.57 30.74
N ASP A 331 -10.44 -17.51 30.71
CA ASP A 331 -9.59 -18.22 29.76
C ASP A 331 -8.97 -19.45 30.44
N TYR A 332 -8.99 -20.57 29.72
CA TYR A 332 -8.46 -21.84 30.12
C TYR A 332 -7.55 -22.40 29.04
N THR A 333 -6.52 -23.12 29.38
CA THR A 333 -5.91 -24.08 28.47
C THR A 333 -6.90 -25.21 28.18
N VAL A 334 -6.74 -25.95 27.09
CA VAL A 334 -7.60 -27.11 26.78
C VAL A 334 -7.56 -28.13 27.92
N HIS A 335 -6.37 -28.33 28.52
CA HIS A 335 -6.23 -29.27 29.66
C HIS A 335 -7.02 -28.81 30.88
N GLU A 336 -6.90 -27.56 31.30
CA GLU A 336 -7.65 -26.98 32.43
C GLU A 336 -9.15 -26.99 32.20
N TYR A 337 -9.57 -26.78 30.95
CA TYR A 337 -10.97 -26.81 30.57
C TYR A 337 -11.62 -28.19 30.76
N PHE A 338 -10.92 -29.26 30.34
CA PHE A 338 -11.42 -30.64 30.50
C PHE A 338 -11.13 -31.25 31.90
N HIS A 339 -10.18 -30.69 32.63
CA HIS A 339 -9.78 -31.15 33.96
C HIS A 339 -9.77 -29.96 34.94
N PRO A 340 -10.95 -29.40 35.28
CA PRO A 340 -11.00 -28.30 36.23
C PRO A 340 -10.44 -28.80 37.56
N CYS A 341 -9.40 -28.12 38.07
CA CYS A 341 -8.89 -28.35 39.41
C CYS A 341 -10.02 -28.13 40.42
N THR A 342 -10.60 -29.18 40.93
CA THR A 342 -11.35 -29.15 42.17
C THR A 342 -10.31 -29.02 43.29
N THR A 343 -9.90 -27.79 43.62
CA THR A 343 -9.30 -27.52 44.92
C THR A 343 -10.36 -27.85 45.95
N PRO A 344 -10.15 -28.84 46.85
CA PRO A 344 -11.10 -29.06 47.92
C PRO A 344 -11.21 -27.75 48.71
N THR A 345 -12.42 -27.29 48.91
CA THR A 345 -12.69 -26.13 49.78
C THR A 345 -12.20 -26.49 51.18
N PHE A 346 -11.54 -25.57 51.86
CA PHE A 346 -10.93 -25.76 53.19
C PHE A 346 -11.89 -26.39 54.22
N GLU A 347 -13.20 -26.29 54.02
CA GLU A 347 -14.22 -26.95 54.86
C GLU A 347 -14.29 -28.48 54.74
N GLN A 348 -13.80 -29.09 53.66
CA GLN A 348 -13.77 -30.56 53.50
C GLN A 348 -12.51 -31.19 54.07
N ILE A 349 -11.44 -30.41 54.29
CA ILE A 349 -10.17 -30.91 54.87
C ILE A 349 -10.27 -31.07 56.39
N GLU A 350 -11.09 -30.23 57.09
CA GLU A 350 -11.26 -30.33 58.54
C GLU A 350 -12.11 -31.52 58.98
N ILE A 351 -12.96 -32.12 58.17
CA ILE A 351 -13.84 -33.23 58.55
C ILE A 351 -13.15 -34.57 58.34
N ASP A 352 -12.25 -34.72 57.39
CA ASP A 352 -11.54 -36.00 57.16
C ASP A 352 -10.33 -36.21 58.10
N ASP A 353 -9.73 -35.16 58.64
CA ASP A 353 -8.58 -35.25 59.53
C ASP A 353 -8.95 -35.62 61.00
N LEU A 354 -10.24 -35.47 61.38
CA LEU A 354 -10.71 -35.82 62.72
C LEU A 354 -11.02 -37.33 62.94
N SER A 355 -11.01 -38.12 61.88
CA SER A 355 -11.30 -39.58 61.98
C SER A 355 -10.08 -40.47 62.19
N LEU A 356 -8.86 -39.92 62.24
CA LEU A 356 -7.61 -40.70 62.33
C LEU A 356 -6.84 -40.57 63.64
N ILE A 357 -7.40 -39.93 64.67
CA ILE A 357 -6.77 -39.94 66.03
C ILE A 357 -7.44 -40.96 66.89
N HIS A 358 -7.18 -42.25 66.64
CA HIS A 358 -7.25 -43.25 67.66
C HIS A 358 -5.87 -43.44 68.32
N ILE A 359 -5.69 -42.79 69.43
CA ILE A 359 -4.56 -42.98 70.31
C ILE A 359 -4.76 -44.35 70.98
N SER A 360 -3.93 -45.34 70.63
CA SER A 360 -3.81 -46.56 71.41
C SER A 360 -2.95 -46.29 72.68
N GLU A 361 -3.57 -46.37 73.84
CA GLU A 361 -2.85 -46.38 75.13
C GLU A 361 -1.89 -47.57 75.26
N PRO A 362 -0.73 -47.39 75.89
CA PRO A 362 0.19 -48.51 76.18
C PRO A 362 -0.26 -49.26 77.35
N THR A 363 -0.55 -50.55 77.17
CA THR A 363 -0.70 -51.54 78.30
C THR A 363 0.66 -51.89 78.90
N ARG A 364 0.70 -51.84 80.24
CA ARG A 364 1.80 -52.35 81.11
C ARG A 364 2.01 -53.81 80.95
#